data_c1affd7340211f652da3a78a04557303
#
_entry.id   c1affd7340211f652da3a78a04557303
#
_cell.length_a   1.000
_cell.length_b   1.000
_cell.length_c   1.000
_cell.angle_alpha   90.00
_cell.angle_beta   90.00
_cell.angle_gamma   90.00
#
_symmetry.space_group_name_H-M   'P 1'
#
loop_
_entity.id
_entity.type
_entity.pdbx_description
1 polymer ?
#
loop_
_entity_poly.entity_id
_entity_poly.type
_entity_poly.pdbx_seq_one_letter_code
_entity_poly.pdbx_strand_id
1 'polypeptide(L)'
;HAYHLQQAVERSEARAAVVVLSSNFVQRGEPALQDKWSRAETALRCGADLVLELPVPFSCHNAGVFAKGAVGILASTGVVTHLSFGMEGEIPEMDAILDILLHEPLPFKEKLKSVLALGMSYVEARANAIDALLQGVKDALSTPNNNLALAYLLEVRKRRAPLEITPVIR
;
A
#
# COMPACT_ATOMS: atom_id res chain seq x y z
N HIS A 1 5.67 1.68 15.34
CA HIS A 1 5.57 0.41 14.58
C HIS A 1 5.13 -0.77 15.46
N ALA A 2 5.57 -0.86 16.74
CA ALA A 2 5.14 -1.93 17.66
C ALA A 2 3.61 -2.00 17.80
N TYR A 3 2.94 -0.86 18.02
CA TYR A 3 1.47 -0.79 18.05
C TYR A 3 0.81 -1.33 16.78
N HIS A 4 1.31 -0.95 15.60
CA HIS A 4 0.77 -1.44 14.33
C HIS A 4 0.91 -2.96 14.23
N LEU A 5 2.07 -3.50 14.59
CA LEU A 5 2.32 -4.94 14.54
C LEU A 5 1.41 -5.70 15.51
N GLN A 6 1.26 -5.19 16.73
CA GLN A 6 0.33 -5.74 17.71
C GLN A 6 -1.10 -5.76 17.17
N GLN A 7 -1.59 -4.62 16.63
CA GLN A 7 -2.94 -4.55 16.07
C GLN A 7 -3.12 -5.47 14.86
N ALA A 8 -2.08 -5.64 14.04
CA ALA A 8 -2.13 -6.56 12.90
C ALA A 8 -2.32 -8.01 13.37
N VAL A 9 -1.56 -8.45 14.36
CA VAL A 9 -1.66 -9.82 14.92
C VAL A 9 -2.98 -10.04 15.63
N GLU A 10 -3.41 -9.09 16.48
CA GLU A 10 -4.67 -9.18 17.21
C GLU A 10 -5.89 -9.29 16.28
N ARG A 11 -5.93 -8.48 15.23
CA ARG A 11 -7.08 -8.45 14.29
C ARG A 11 -7.10 -9.60 13.32
N SER A 12 -5.94 -10.14 12.95
CA SER A 12 -5.83 -11.27 12.02
C SER A 12 -5.90 -12.62 12.73
N GLU A 13 -5.80 -12.65 14.06
CA GLU A 13 -5.64 -13.87 14.86
C GLU A 13 -4.48 -14.76 14.36
N ALA A 14 -3.51 -14.13 13.68
CA ALA A 14 -2.37 -14.82 13.09
C ALA A 14 -1.40 -15.32 14.16
N ARG A 15 -0.78 -16.47 13.90
CA ARG A 15 0.20 -17.06 14.82
C ARG A 15 1.60 -16.48 14.70
N ALA A 16 1.87 -15.80 13.59
CA ALA A 16 3.18 -15.23 13.30
C ALA A 16 3.04 -13.95 12.46
N ALA A 17 3.97 -13.04 12.62
CA ALA A 17 4.03 -11.77 11.91
C ALA A 17 5.24 -11.70 10.97
N VAL A 18 4.99 -11.55 9.67
CA VAL A 18 6.01 -11.33 8.65
C VAL A 18 6.03 -9.85 8.27
N VAL A 19 7.18 -9.21 8.39
CA VAL A 19 7.36 -7.80 8.04
C VAL A 19 8.17 -7.68 6.75
N VAL A 20 7.67 -6.92 5.78
CA VAL A 20 8.46 -6.49 4.62
C VAL A 20 9.03 -5.11 4.89
N LEU A 21 10.35 -5.02 4.89
CA LEU A 21 11.09 -3.82 5.28
C LEU A 21 11.90 -3.29 4.09
N SER A 22 11.77 -1.99 3.82
CA SER A 22 12.63 -1.33 2.83
C SER A 22 14.11 -1.55 3.16
N SER A 23 14.94 -1.68 2.14
CA SER A 23 16.40 -1.80 2.24
C SER A 23 17.05 -0.57 2.90
N ASN A 24 18.27 -0.22 2.55
CA ASN A 24 18.96 0.96 3.10
C ASN A 24 18.37 2.30 2.64
N PHE A 25 17.45 2.28 1.68
CA PHE A 25 16.74 3.47 1.19
C PHE A 25 15.24 3.32 1.41
N VAL A 26 14.60 4.40 1.86
CA VAL A 26 13.15 4.46 2.06
C VAL A 26 12.43 4.88 0.78
N GLN A 27 11.10 4.80 0.79
CA GLN A 27 10.27 5.04 -0.41
C GLN A 27 10.52 6.41 -1.08
N ARG A 28 10.89 7.44 -0.32
CA ARG A 28 11.21 8.78 -0.84
C ARG A 28 12.58 8.87 -1.52
N GLY A 29 13.34 7.78 -1.60
CA GLY A 29 14.68 7.76 -2.18
C GLY A 29 15.77 8.26 -1.23
N GLU A 30 15.43 8.54 0.02
CA GLU A 30 16.38 8.98 1.05
C GLU A 30 17.04 7.78 1.72
N PRO A 31 18.30 7.90 2.18
CA PRO A 31 18.90 6.90 3.05
C PRO A 31 18.06 6.73 4.33
N ALA A 32 17.89 5.49 4.76
CA ALA A 32 17.26 5.23 6.05
C ALA A 32 18.16 5.73 7.19
N LEU A 33 17.56 6.21 8.29
CA LEU A 33 18.29 6.71 9.45
C LEU A 33 19.22 5.65 10.08
N GLN A 34 18.83 4.39 9.98
CA GLN A 34 19.59 3.23 10.41
C GLN A 34 19.73 2.25 9.25
N ASP A 35 20.81 1.46 9.25
CA ASP A 35 20.98 0.38 8.25
C ASP A 35 19.86 -0.68 8.33
N LYS A 36 19.74 -1.46 7.30
CA LYS A 36 18.67 -2.45 7.19
C LYS A 36 18.73 -3.54 8.27
N TRP A 37 19.91 -3.89 8.75
CA TRP A 37 20.08 -4.94 9.76
C TRP A 37 19.60 -4.48 11.13
N SER A 38 20.01 -3.27 11.56
CA SER A 38 19.54 -2.64 12.79
C SER A 38 18.02 -2.44 12.80
N ARG A 39 17.45 -2.09 11.64
CA ARG A 39 16.00 -1.93 11.49
C ARG A 39 15.27 -3.27 11.52
N ALA A 40 15.85 -4.31 10.93
CA ALA A 40 15.30 -5.67 10.99
C ALA A 40 15.33 -6.21 12.42
N GLU A 41 16.44 -6.04 13.13
CA GLU A 41 16.55 -6.40 14.55
C GLU A 41 15.50 -5.66 15.40
N THR A 42 15.30 -4.37 15.15
CA THR A 42 14.26 -3.58 15.84
C THR A 42 12.87 -4.15 15.57
N ALA A 43 12.55 -4.54 14.33
CA ALA A 43 11.27 -5.15 13.98
C ALA A 43 11.06 -6.49 14.73
N LEU A 44 12.09 -7.35 14.76
CA LEU A 44 12.04 -8.61 15.51
C LEU A 44 11.82 -8.38 17.02
N ARG A 45 12.54 -7.43 17.62
CA ARG A 45 12.35 -7.04 19.03
C ARG A 45 10.96 -6.45 19.32
N CYS A 46 10.30 -5.88 18.31
CA CYS A 46 8.94 -5.38 18.40
C CYS A 46 7.86 -6.45 18.18
N GLY A 47 8.24 -7.72 17.98
CA GLY A 47 7.32 -8.85 17.86
C GLY A 47 7.11 -9.39 16.44
N ALA A 48 7.93 -9.01 15.47
CA ALA A 48 7.98 -9.70 14.18
C ALA A 48 8.68 -11.05 14.33
N ASP A 49 8.18 -12.08 13.66
CA ASP A 49 8.80 -13.41 13.62
C ASP A 49 9.76 -13.56 12.45
N LEU A 50 9.49 -12.85 11.36
CA LEU A 50 10.31 -12.85 10.15
C LEU A 50 10.35 -11.45 9.53
N VAL A 51 11.54 -11.02 9.12
CA VAL A 51 11.71 -9.78 8.35
C VAL A 51 12.27 -10.11 6.97
N LEU A 52 11.56 -9.68 5.93
CA LEU A 52 11.95 -9.82 4.54
C LEU A 52 12.33 -8.46 3.97
N GLU A 53 13.42 -8.42 3.21
CA GLU A 53 13.87 -7.19 2.57
C GLU A 53 13.05 -6.88 1.33
N LEU A 54 12.53 -5.64 1.23
CA LEU A 54 12.04 -5.08 -0.02
C LEU A 54 13.23 -4.49 -0.79
N PRO A 55 13.63 -5.06 -1.93
CA PRO A 55 14.79 -4.59 -2.70
C PRO A 55 14.65 -3.15 -3.17
N VAL A 56 15.78 -2.45 -3.30
CA VAL A 56 15.85 -1.03 -3.69
C VAL A 56 15.03 -0.69 -4.94
N PRO A 57 15.01 -1.49 -6.02
CA PRO A 57 14.19 -1.20 -7.21
C PRO A 57 12.69 -1.08 -6.94
N PHE A 58 12.22 -1.64 -5.82
CA PHE A 58 10.83 -1.53 -5.38
C PHE A 58 10.66 -0.52 -4.26
N SER A 59 11.61 -0.46 -3.32
CA SER A 59 11.48 0.41 -2.13
C SER A 59 11.62 1.89 -2.44
N CYS A 60 12.45 2.28 -3.43
CA CYS A 60 12.68 3.68 -3.83
C CYS A 60 11.83 4.08 -5.03
N HIS A 61 10.53 3.84 -4.97
CA HIS A 61 9.66 4.09 -6.12
C HIS A 61 8.28 4.59 -5.69
N ASN A 62 7.41 4.91 -6.65
CA ASN A 62 6.02 5.30 -6.39
C ASN A 62 5.24 4.16 -5.68
N ALA A 63 4.09 4.52 -5.09
CA ALA A 63 3.27 3.59 -4.30
C ALA A 63 2.91 2.30 -5.06
N GLY A 64 2.66 2.37 -6.36
CA GLY A 64 2.32 1.19 -7.17
C GLY A 64 3.46 0.19 -7.29
N VAL A 65 4.68 0.65 -7.55
CA VAL A 65 5.87 -0.22 -7.65
C VAL A 65 6.26 -0.75 -6.28
N PHE A 66 6.17 0.09 -5.24
CA PHE A 66 6.38 -0.32 -3.86
C PHE A 66 5.42 -1.45 -3.46
N ALA A 67 4.12 -1.26 -3.71
CA ALA A 67 3.09 -2.25 -3.42
C ALA A 67 3.30 -3.55 -4.22
N LYS A 68 3.68 -3.43 -5.50
CA LYS A 68 4.00 -4.59 -6.34
C LYS A 68 5.11 -5.46 -5.75
N GLY A 69 6.17 -4.84 -5.22
CA GLY A 69 7.25 -5.54 -4.55
C GLY A 69 6.80 -6.16 -3.23
N ALA A 70 6.19 -5.38 -2.36
CA ALA A 70 5.80 -5.81 -1.02
C ALA A 70 4.74 -6.94 -1.05
N VAL A 71 3.65 -6.75 -1.78
CA VAL A 71 2.60 -7.77 -1.94
C VAL A 71 3.14 -9.00 -2.67
N GLY A 72 4.00 -8.79 -3.69
CA GLY A 72 4.65 -9.87 -4.41
C GLY A 72 5.48 -10.77 -3.50
N ILE A 73 6.31 -10.19 -2.63
CA ILE A 73 7.11 -10.93 -1.65
C ILE A 73 6.19 -11.72 -0.70
N LEU A 74 5.23 -11.05 -0.07
CA LEU A 74 4.33 -11.70 0.90
C LEU A 74 3.53 -12.84 0.27
N ALA A 75 2.92 -12.60 -0.89
CA ALA A 75 2.15 -13.64 -1.59
C ALA A 75 3.02 -14.83 -2.02
N SER A 76 4.29 -14.59 -2.41
CA SER A 76 5.20 -15.63 -2.83
C SER A 76 5.69 -16.54 -1.70
N THR A 77 5.50 -16.15 -0.43
CA THR A 77 5.83 -17.03 0.71
C THR A 77 4.94 -18.26 0.76
N GLY A 78 3.71 -18.17 0.27
CA GLY A 78 2.70 -19.23 0.33
C GLY A 78 2.14 -19.50 1.72
N VAL A 79 2.59 -18.77 2.75
CA VAL A 79 2.17 -18.95 4.15
C VAL A 79 1.49 -17.74 4.76
N VAL A 80 1.65 -16.57 4.16
CA VAL A 80 1.00 -15.34 4.61
C VAL A 80 -0.47 -15.36 4.19
N THR A 81 -1.35 -15.16 5.16
CA THR A 81 -2.81 -15.20 4.98
C THR A 81 -3.45 -13.82 5.04
N HIS A 82 -2.83 -12.88 5.75
CA HIS A 82 -3.37 -11.52 5.96
C HIS A 82 -2.35 -10.46 5.55
N LEU A 83 -2.86 -9.36 5.00
CA LEU A 83 -2.08 -8.17 4.68
C LEU A 83 -2.53 -7.01 5.57
N SER A 84 -1.63 -6.53 6.42
CA SER A 84 -1.88 -5.36 7.27
C SER A 84 -1.05 -4.16 6.83
N PHE A 85 -1.69 -3.00 6.82
CA PHE A 85 -1.08 -1.71 6.51
C PHE A 85 -1.81 -0.57 7.22
N GLY A 86 -1.15 0.59 7.34
CA GLY A 86 -1.76 1.78 7.96
C GLY A 86 -2.62 2.57 6.99
N MET A 87 -3.77 3.05 7.46
CA MET A 87 -4.65 3.99 6.75
C MET A 87 -4.88 5.24 7.60
N GLU A 88 -5.20 6.37 6.97
CA GLU A 88 -5.54 7.64 7.64
C GLU A 88 -7.04 7.80 7.87
N GLY A 89 -7.83 6.88 7.34
CA GLY A 89 -9.27 6.81 7.46
C GLY A 89 -9.85 5.81 6.47
N GLU A 90 -11.13 5.57 6.57
CA GLU A 90 -11.85 4.73 5.62
C GLU A 90 -11.87 5.40 4.23
N ILE A 91 -11.80 4.59 3.20
CA ILE A 91 -11.98 5.03 1.81
C ILE A 91 -13.37 4.57 1.37
N PRO A 92 -14.33 5.50 1.18
CA PRO A 92 -15.64 5.16 0.67
C PRO A 92 -15.58 4.48 -0.69
N GLU A 93 -16.54 3.64 -1.01
CA GLU A 93 -16.66 3.00 -2.34
C GLU A 93 -15.40 2.25 -2.81
N MET A 94 -14.64 1.67 -1.87
CA MET A 94 -13.34 1.04 -2.14
C MET A 94 -13.40 0.05 -3.30
N ASP A 95 -14.41 -0.80 -3.33
CA ASP A 95 -14.53 -1.83 -4.38
C ASP A 95 -14.75 -1.21 -5.77
N ALA A 96 -15.60 -0.19 -5.85
CA ALA A 96 -15.83 0.54 -7.11
C ALA A 96 -14.57 1.30 -7.56
N ILE A 97 -13.82 1.89 -6.62
CA ILE A 97 -12.53 2.55 -6.92
C ILE A 97 -11.53 1.54 -7.48
N LEU A 98 -11.42 0.37 -6.86
CA LEU A 98 -10.50 -0.67 -7.32
C LEU A 98 -10.90 -1.20 -8.70
N ASP A 99 -12.19 -1.32 -8.98
CA ASP A 99 -12.70 -1.74 -10.29
C ASP A 99 -12.40 -0.69 -11.37
N ILE A 100 -12.57 0.60 -11.08
CA ILE A 100 -12.18 1.69 -11.98
C ILE A 100 -10.68 1.61 -12.28
N LEU A 101 -9.84 1.42 -11.27
CA LEU A 101 -8.38 1.37 -11.43
C LEU A 101 -7.89 0.09 -12.12
N LEU A 102 -8.63 -1.00 -12.01
CA LEU A 102 -8.30 -2.27 -12.65
C LEU A 102 -8.65 -2.24 -14.15
N HIS A 103 -9.81 -1.70 -14.52
CA HIS A 103 -10.34 -1.73 -15.88
C HIS A 103 -10.10 -0.43 -16.65
N GLU A 104 -9.82 0.66 -15.94
CA GLU A 104 -9.59 2.00 -16.52
C GLU A 104 -10.60 2.37 -17.61
N PRO A 105 -11.89 2.51 -17.27
CA PRO A 105 -12.92 2.82 -18.26
C PRO A 105 -12.65 4.15 -18.99
N LEU A 106 -13.18 4.32 -20.18
CA LEU A 106 -12.92 5.47 -21.03
C LEU A 106 -13.17 6.83 -20.30
N PRO A 107 -14.28 7.03 -19.58
CA PRO A 107 -14.50 8.28 -18.86
C PRO A 107 -13.42 8.59 -17.82
N PHE A 108 -12.87 7.57 -17.12
CA PHE A 108 -11.74 7.72 -16.20
C PHE A 108 -10.48 8.18 -16.94
N LYS A 109 -10.13 7.52 -18.05
CA LYS A 109 -8.94 7.87 -18.86
C LYS A 109 -9.00 9.28 -19.41
N GLU A 110 -10.14 9.68 -19.94
CA GLU A 110 -10.35 11.04 -20.47
C GLU A 110 -10.20 12.10 -19.38
N LYS A 111 -10.84 11.87 -18.22
CA LYS A 111 -10.74 12.79 -17.09
C LYS A 111 -9.32 12.85 -16.53
N LEU A 112 -8.66 11.70 -16.35
CA LEU A 112 -7.27 11.64 -15.90
C LEU A 112 -6.36 12.44 -16.84
N LYS A 113 -6.48 12.23 -18.15
CA LYS A 113 -5.69 12.95 -19.16
C LYS A 113 -5.94 14.45 -19.12
N SER A 114 -7.20 14.89 -19.01
CA SER A 114 -7.55 16.30 -18.95
C SER A 114 -6.98 17.00 -17.71
N VAL A 115 -6.99 16.32 -16.55
CA VAL A 115 -6.45 16.87 -15.30
C VAL A 115 -4.92 16.91 -15.31
N LEU A 116 -4.26 15.87 -15.85
CA LEU A 116 -2.81 15.85 -16.06
C LEU A 116 -2.35 16.98 -16.98
N ALA A 117 -3.12 17.31 -18.01
CA ALA A 117 -2.82 18.44 -18.92
C ALA A 117 -2.84 19.81 -18.22
N LEU A 118 -3.47 19.93 -17.06
CA LEU A 118 -3.44 21.14 -16.20
C LEU A 118 -2.19 21.22 -15.31
N GLY A 119 -1.25 20.27 -15.42
CA GLY A 119 -0.02 20.25 -14.63
C GLY A 119 -0.16 19.67 -13.22
N MET A 120 -1.26 19.02 -12.90
CA MET A 120 -1.45 18.36 -11.60
C MET A 120 -0.59 17.11 -11.49
N SER A 121 -0.22 16.75 -10.25
CA SER A 121 0.47 15.50 -9.97
C SER A 121 -0.40 14.30 -10.35
N TYR A 122 0.23 13.14 -10.65
CA TYR A 122 -0.52 11.93 -10.99
C TYR A 122 -1.49 11.50 -9.87
N VAL A 123 -1.08 11.65 -8.60
CA VAL A 123 -1.92 11.28 -7.44
C VAL A 123 -3.19 12.14 -7.40
N GLU A 124 -3.04 13.47 -7.54
CA GLU A 124 -4.17 14.39 -7.57
C GLU A 124 -5.05 14.20 -8.81
N ALA A 125 -4.44 14.01 -9.99
CA ALA A 125 -5.18 13.79 -11.22
C ALA A 125 -6.00 12.51 -11.16
N ARG A 126 -5.43 11.44 -10.60
CA ARG A 126 -6.13 10.16 -10.37
C ARG A 126 -7.29 10.32 -9.39
N ALA A 127 -7.07 11.00 -8.25
CA ALA A 127 -8.13 11.25 -7.28
C ALA A 127 -9.29 12.05 -7.89
N ASN A 128 -8.98 13.13 -8.65
CA ASN A 128 -10.00 13.90 -9.37
C ASN A 128 -10.73 13.08 -10.45
N ALA A 129 -10.03 12.17 -11.15
CA ALA A 129 -10.65 11.34 -12.18
C ALA A 129 -11.60 10.30 -11.58
N ILE A 130 -11.26 9.73 -10.42
CA ILE A 130 -12.14 8.80 -9.68
C ILE A 130 -13.33 9.57 -9.11
N ASP A 131 -13.09 10.72 -8.48
CA ASP A 131 -14.14 11.54 -7.88
C ASP A 131 -15.19 12.03 -8.89
N ALA A 132 -14.78 12.25 -10.14
CA ALA A 132 -15.71 12.59 -11.22
C ALA A 132 -16.71 11.45 -11.54
N LEU A 133 -16.38 10.20 -11.16
CA LEU A 133 -17.24 9.03 -11.37
C LEU A 133 -18.01 8.63 -10.10
N LEU A 134 -17.42 8.81 -8.94
CA LEU A 134 -17.91 8.30 -7.65
C LEU A 134 -18.13 9.39 -6.59
N GLN A 135 -18.17 10.63 -6.90
CA GLN A 135 -18.40 11.81 -6.06
C GLN A 135 -18.11 11.66 -4.54
N GLY A 136 -17.29 12.55 -4.00
CA GLY A 136 -17.02 12.60 -2.55
C GLY A 136 -15.88 11.70 -2.06
N VAL A 137 -15.09 11.07 -2.96
CA VAL A 137 -13.99 10.17 -2.59
C VAL A 137 -12.61 10.85 -2.64
N LYS A 138 -12.51 12.03 -3.24
CA LYS A 138 -11.24 12.72 -3.53
C LYS A 138 -10.36 12.91 -2.29
N ASP A 139 -10.91 13.41 -1.20
CA ASP A 139 -10.15 13.74 0.00
C ASP A 139 -9.54 12.47 0.62
N ALA A 140 -10.30 11.39 0.68
CA ALA A 140 -9.82 10.11 1.17
C ALA A 140 -8.68 9.54 0.31
N LEU A 141 -8.68 9.79 -1.01
CA LEU A 141 -7.66 9.33 -1.95
C LEU A 141 -6.41 10.23 -2.01
N SER A 142 -6.48 11.41 -1.41
CA SER A 142 -5.38 12.40 -1.46
C SER A 142 -4.35 12.23 -0.35
N THR A 143 -4.66 11.43 0.68
CA THR A 143 -3.75 11.23 1.81
C THR A 143 -2.67 10.18 1.49
N PRO A 144 -1.44 10.34 2.01
CA PRO A 144 -0.31 9.48 1.66
C PRO A 144 -0.52 8.01 2.00
N ASN A 145 -1.04 7.69 3.21
CA ASN A 145 -1.23 6.30 3.60
C ASN A 145 -2.40 5.65 2.87
N ASN A 146 -3.50 6.38 2.61
CA ASN A 146 -4.61 5.85 1.82
C ASN A 146 -4.20 5.63 0.36
N ASN A 147 -3.35 6.51 -0.21
CA ASN A 147 -2.78 6.30 -1.54
C ASN A 147 -1.96 5.01 -1.61
N LEU A 148 -1.16 4.72 -0.59
CA LEU A 148 -0.38 3.49 -0.51
C LEU A 148 -1.28 2.27 -0.25
N ALA A 149 -2.28 2.40 0.64
CA ALA A 149 -3.28 1.38 0.90
C ALA A 149 -4.00 0.94 -0.39
N LEU A 150 -4.44 1.92 -1.18
CA LEU A 150 -5.08 1.67 -2.48
C LEU A 150 -4.16 0.91 -3.44
N ALA A 151 -2.85 1.23 -3.44
CA ALA A 151 -1.88 0.52 -4.25
C ALA A 151 -1.72 -0.95 -3.81
N TYR A 152 -1.70 -1.23 -2.51
CA TYR A 152 -1.66 -2.59 -1.98
C TYR A 152 -2.90 -3.39 -2.39
N LEU A 153 -4.09 -2.82 -2.19
CA LEU A 153 -5.36 -3.47 -2.52
C LEU A 153 -5.47 -3.77 -4.02
N LEU A 154 -5.07 -2.82 -4.86
CA LEU A 154 -5.05 -2.99 -6.31
C LEU A 154 -4.10 -4.13 -6.71
N GLU A 155 -2.94 -4.22 -6.07
CA GLU A 155 -1.96 -5.28 -6.36
C GLU A 155 -2.44 -6.66 -5.89
N VAL A 156 -3.10 -6.75 -4.73
CA VAL A 156 -3.75 -7.98 -4.25
C VAL A 156 -4.79 -8.45 -5.25
N ARG A 157 -5.65 -7.56 -5.76
CA ARG A 157 -6.65 -7.90 -6.79
C ARG A 157 -6.01 -8.33 -8.10
N LYS A 158 -5.01 -7.59 -8.61
CA LYS A 158 -4.30 -7.93 -9.85
C LYS A 158 -3.67 -9.32 -9.80
N ARG A 159 -3.11 -9.69 -8.67
CA ARG A 159 -2.48 -10.99 -8.47
C ARG A 159 -3.47 -12.10 -8.13
N ARG A 160 -4.70 -11.75 -7.78
CA ARG A 160 -5.65 -12.67 -7.15
C ARG A 160 -5.02 -13.37 -5.94
N ALA A 161 -4.21 -12.59 -5.18
CA ALA A 161 -3.51 -13.12 -4.03
C ALA A 161 -4.53 -13.49 -2.93
N PRO A 162 -4.42 -14.68 -2.31
CA PRO A 162 -5.35 -15.14 -1.27
C PRO A 162 -5.00 -14.49 0.07
N LEU A 163 -4.99 -13.15 0.12
CA LEU A 163 -4.66 -12.35 1.30
C LEU A 163 -5.91 -11.64 1.81
N GLU A 164 -6.29 -11.91 3.04
CA GLU A 164 -7.30 -11.14 3.75
C GLU A 164 -6.73 -9.78 4.16
N ILE A 165 -7.56 -8.76 4.13
CA ILE A 165 -7.12 -7.39 4.35
C ILE A 165 -7.44 -6.94 5.77
N THR A 166 -6.42 -6.55 6.52
CA THR A 166 -6.51 -6.15 7.93
C THR A 166 -5.88 -4.77 8.14
N PRO A 167 -6.55 -3.68 7.74
CA PRO A 167 -5.99 -2.34 7.87
C PRO A 167 -5.98 -1.86 9.32
N VAL A 168 -5.01 -1.00 9.64
CA VAL A 168 -4.92 -0.31 10.94
C VAL A 168 -5.09 1.18 10.70
N ILE A 169 -6.17 1.74 11.22
CA ILE A 169 -6.41 3.19 11.17
C ILE A 169 -5.49 3.88 12.18
N ARG A 170 -4.86 4.96 11.75
CA ARG A 170 -3.92 5.77 12.55
C ARG A 170 -4.59 6.98 13.19
#